data_baf9e62176754defa565a7ff7c66877f
#
_entry.id   baf9e62176754defa565a7ff7c66877f
#
_cell.length_a   1.000
_cell.length_b   1.000
_cell.length_c   1.000
_cell.angle_alpha   90.00
_cell.angle_beta   90.00
_cell.angle_gamma   90.00
#
_symmetry.space_group_name_H-M   'P 1'
#
loop_
_entity.id
_entity.type
_entity.pdbx_description
1 polymer ?
#
loop_
_entity_poly.entity_id
_entity_poly.type
_entity_poly.pdbx_seq_one_letter_code
_entity_poly.pdbx_strand_id
1 'polypeptide(L)'
;MHFNFWKWEGTGNDFILFDQREWPELPIAEDIAVWCDREQGLGADGVIFFQPRTDLDDSGKCAAWEMDYLNADGSRSFCGNGSRVLFAFLRAKGWMELEGGVLHACDGAHAVKWHAELEVPAVQLMDVNPPIKAPHWASSSGLSDFVDTGSPHHIEWIEPNELEAFDVFSRGQGIRNQAHYAPDGVNVDFVACSGPAALQM
;
A
#
# COMPACT_ATOMS: atom_id res chain seq x y z
N MET A 1 6.79 -20.39 -21.34
CA MET A 1 7.16 -18.98 -21.46
C MET A 1 8.04 -18.63 -20.27
N HIS A 2 9.04 -17.78 -20.46
CA HIS A 2 9.83 -17.24 -19.36
C HIS A 2 9.48 -15.76 -19.24
N PHE A 3 9.16 -15.33 -18.04
CA PHE A 3 8.84 -13.94 -17.76
C PHE A 3 9.84 -13.39 -16.76
N ASN A 4 10.24 -12.15 -16.95
CA ASN A 4 11.08 -11.46 -15.99
C ASN A 4 10.21 -10.85 -14.89
N PHE A 5 10.68 -10.95 -13.67
CA PHE A 5 10.09 -10.23 -12.54
C PHE A 5 11.18 -9.69 -11.64
N TRP A 6 10.81 -8.74 -10.81
CA TRP A 6 11.69 -8.24 -9.75
C TRP A 6 10.97 -8.37 -8.41
N LYS A 7 11.72 -8.67 -7.38
CA LYS A 7 11.21 -8.66 -6.02
C LYS A 7 11.84 -7.51 -5.26
N TRP A 8 11.00 -6.64 -4.73
CA TRP A 8 11.39 -5.44 -3.99
C TRP A 8 10.60 -5.33 -2.70
N GLU A 9 11.19 -4.65 -1.72
CA GLU A 9 10.64 -4.44 -0.38
C GLU A 9 10.67 -2.95 -0.06
N GLY A 10 9.65 -2.49 0.67
CA GLY A 10 9.59 -1.15 1.22
C GLY A 10 8.70 -1.10 2.46
N THR A 11 9.28 -0.64 3.57
CA THR A 11 8.58 -0.50 4.87
C THR A 11 7.95 -1.79 5.40
N GLY A 12 8.64 -2.93 5.20
CA GLY A 12 8.20 -4.24 5.65
C GLY A 12 7.24 -4.95 4.72
N ASN A 13 6.75 -4.31 3.64
CA ASN A 13 5.97 -4.96 2.61
C ASN A 13 6.85 -5.36 1.42
N ASP A 14 6.69 -6.58 0.94
CA ASP A 14 7.40 -7.09 -0.21
C ASP A 14 6.48 -7.31 -1.42
N PHE A 15 6.97 -6.97 -2.59
CA PHE A 15 6.19 -6.96 -3.83
C PHE A 15 6.92 -7.68 -4.94
N ILE A 16 6.14 -8.37 -5.80
CA ILE A 16 6.60 -8.88 -7.08
C ILE A 16 6.22 -7.85 -8.14
N LEU A 17 7.20 -7.37 -8.91
CA LEU A 17 7.02 -6.36 -9.93
C LEU A 17 7.13 -7.00 -11.32
N PHE A 18 6.17 -6.71 -12.20
CA PHE A 18 6.15 -7.16 -13.60
C PHE A 18 6.01 -5.97 -14.55
N ASP A 19 6.83 -5.95 -15.57
CA ASP A 19 6.64 -5.04 -16.70
C ASP A 19 5.50 -5.56 -17.58
N GLN A 20 4.38 -4.84 -17.60
CA GLN A 20 3.17 -5.24 -18.30
C GLN A 20 3.36 -5.31 -19.82
N ARG A 21 4.38 -4.65 -20.36
CA ARG A 21 4.72 -4.77 -21.78
C ARG A 21 5.12 -6.21 -22.17
N GLU A 22 5.63 -6.99 -21.21
CA GLU A 22 5.94 -8.42 -21.39
C GLU A 22 4.72 -9.32 -21.09
N TRP A 23 3.64 -8.75 -20.51
CA TRP A 23 2.43 -9.45 -20.09
C TRP A 23 1.18 -8.79 -20.67
N PRO A 24 0.77 -9.13 -21.89
CA PRO A 24 -0.37 -8.48 -22.56
C PRO A 24 -1.71 -8.75 -21.85
N GLU A 25 -1.82 -9.83 -21.12
CA GLU A 25 -3.01 -10.19 -20.33
C GLU A 25 -2.63 -10.32 -18.87
N LEU A 26 -3.40 -9.67 -17.99
CA LEU A 26 -3.21 -9.81 -16.54
C LEU A 26 -3.64 -11.22 -16.09
N PRO A 27 -2.91 -11.80 -15.11
CA PRO A 27 -3.29 -13.08 -14.52
C PRO A 27 -4.63 -12.97 -13.77
N ILE A 28 -5.26 -14.11 -13.56
CA ILE A 28 -6.45 -14.19 -12.71
C ILE A 28 -6.07 -14.16 -11.22
N ALA A 29 -7.03 -13.91 -10.34
CA ALA A 29 -6.80 -13.78 -8.90
C ALA A 29 -6.15 -15.04 -8.29
N GLU A 30 -6.52 -16.21 -8.78
CA GLU A 30 -5.98 -17.48 -8.32
C GLU A 30 -4.47 -17.61 -8.62
N ASP A 31 -3.99 -17.11 -9.76
CA ASP A 31 -2.57 -17.10 -10.09
C ASP A 31 -1.79 -16.15 -9.14
N ILE A 32 -2.37 -14.99 -8.85
CA ILE A 32 -1.79 -14.02 -7.90
C ILE A 32 -1.65 -14.64 -6.51
N ALA A 33 -2.68 -15.32 -6.03
CA ALA A 33 -2.66 -16.00 -4.75
C ALA A 33 -1.56 -17.07 -4.68
N VAL A 34 -1.38 -17.85 -5.75
CA VAL A 34 -0.30 -18.84 -5.86
C VAL A 34 1.08 -18.18 -5.84
N TRP A 35 1.27 -17.08 -6.59
CA TRP A 35 2.58 -16.39 -6.60
C TRP A 35 2.92 -15.73 -5.29
N CYS A 36 1.93 -15.20 -4.59
CA CYS A 36 2.11 -14.55 -3.30
C CYS A 36 2.25 -15.53 -2.13
N ASP A 37 1.89 -16.82 -2.31
CA ASP A 37 2.05 -17.82 -1.28
C ASP A 37 3.53 -17.96 -0.86
N ARG A 38 3.79 -17.86 0.45
CA ARG A 38 5.17 -17.86 0.98
C ARG A 38 5.81 -19.24 1.06
N GLU A 39 5.02 -20.29 0.97
CA GLU A 39 5.50 -21.68 1.05
C GLU A 39 5.62 -22.32 -0.33
N GLN A 40 4.66 -22.05 -1.22
CA GLN A 40 4.54 -22.72 -2.51
C GLN A 40 4.84 -21.80 -3.71
N GLY A 41 4.83 -20.49 -3.51
CA GLY A 41 5.05 -19.46 -4.54
C GLY A 41 6.36 -18.71 -4.37
N LEU A 42 6.39 -17.49 -4.91
CA LEU A 42 7.50 -16.55 -4.74
C LEU A 42 7.46 -15.87 -3.36
N GLY A 43 6.27 -15.84 -2.75
CA GLY A 43 5.96 -15.22 -1.48
C GLY A 43 6.00 -13.69 -1.57
N ALA A 44 4.88 -13.01 -1.38
CA ALA A 44 4.83 -11.54 -1.35
C ALA A 44 3.52 -11.06 -0.69
N ASP A 45 3.49 -9.79 -0.29
CA ASP A 45 2.27 -9.13 0.17
C ASP A 45 1.37 -8.71 -1.01
N GLY A 46 1.92 -8.65 -2.22
CA GLY A 46 1.18 -8.36 -3.43
C GLY A 46 2.04 -8.27 -4.68
N VAL A 47 1.36 -8.04 -5.80
CA VAL A 47 1.96 -7.97 -7.13
C VAL A 47 1.70 -6.60 -7.74
N ILE A 48 2.68 -6.01 -8.39
CA ILE A 48 2.58 -4.75 -9.11
C ILE A 48 2.88 -4.99 -10.59
N PHE A 49 1.88 -4.76 -11.44
CA PHE A 49 2.08 -4.61 -12.88
C PHE A 49 2.27 -3.14 -13.19
N PHE A 50 3.24 -2.83 -14.03
CA PHE A 50 3.54 -1.45 -14.40
C PHE A 50 3.90 -1.33 -15.87
N GLN A 51 3.56 -0.20 -16.47
CA GLN A 51 3.95 0.15 -17.83
C GLN A 51 4.02 1.67 -18.01
N PRO A 52 4.79 2.19 -18.96
CA PRO A 52 4.78 3.61 -19.27
C PRO A 52 3.40 4.02 -19.82
N ARG A 53 2.89 5.15 -19.33
CA ARG A 53 1.61 5.71 -19.79
C ARG A 53 1.74 6.54 -21.06
N THR A 54 2.91 7.12 -21.28
CA THR A 54 3.26 7.90 -22.46
C THR A 54 4.49 7.29 -23.12
N ASP A 55 4.77 7.70 -24.36
CA ASP A 55 6.01 7.31 -25.02
C ASP A 55 7.23 7.67 -24.17
N LEU A 56 8.24 6.82 -24.25
CA LEU A 56 9.52 7.11 -23.62
C LEU A 56 10.21 8.26 -24.37
N ASP A 57 10.91 9.11 -23.66
CA ASP A 57 11.76 10.12 -24.25
C ASP A 57 13.02 9.51 -24.89
N ASP A 58 13.86 10.33 -25.56
CA ASP A 58 15.10 9.89 -26.21
C ASP A 58 16.11 9.25 -25.25
N SER A 59 15.98 9.48 -23.94
CA SER A 59 16.80 8.86 -22.89
C SER A 59 16.21 7.56 -22.34
N GLY A 60 15.03 7.14 -22.82
CA GLY A 60 14.32 5.95 -22.37
C GLY A 60 13.53 6.15 -21.09
N LYS A 61 13.25 7.41 -20.68
CA LYS A 61 12.48 7.74 -19.49
C LYS A 61 11.03 8.08 -19.83
N CYS A 62 10.16 7.90 -18.84
CA CYS A 62 8.76 8.31 -18.90
C CYS A 62 8.38 9.02 -17.60
N ALA A 63 7.71 10.15 -17.74
CA ALA A 63 7.27 10.95 -16.59
C ALA A 63 6.01 10.39 -15.90
N ALA A 64 5.22 9.56 -16.61
CA ALA A 64 3.98 9.00 -16.10
C ALA A 64 3.90 7.49 -16.37
N TRP A 65 3.62 6.72 -15.33
CA TRP A 65 3.52 5.26 -15.37
C TRP A 65 2.16 4.79 -14.87
N GLU A 66 1.63 3.75 -15.48
CA GLU A 66 0.52 2.97 -14.93
C GLU A 66 1.04 2.03 -13.85
N MET A 67 0.26 1.89 -12.80
CA MET A 67 0.50 0.96 -11.71
C MET A 67 -0.78 0.20 -11.42
N ASP A 68 -0.76 -1.10 -11.59
CA ASP A 68 -1.85 -1.98 -11.22
C ASP A 68 -1.39 -2.87 -10.07
N TYR A 69 -1.86 -2.57 -8.86
CA TYR A 69 -1.53 -3.33 -7.67
C TYR A 69 -2.61 -4.34 -7.34
N LEU A 70 -2.20 -5.57 -7.12
CA LEU A 70 -3.03 -6.70 -6.72
C LEU A 70 -2.55 -7.20 -5.36
N ASN A 71 -3.45 -7.24 -4.39
CA ASN A 71 -3.20 -7.88 -3.10
C ASN A 71 -2.91 -9.37 -3.28
N ALA A 72 -2.39 -10.04 -2.25
CA ALA A 72 -2.10 -11.48 -2.30
C ALA A 72 -3.33 -12.36 -2.60
N ASP A 73 -4.54 -11.87 -2.37
CA ASP A 73 -5.79 -12.55 -2.72
C ASP A 73 -6.29 -12.24 -4.15
N GLY A 74 -5.53 -11.45 -4.91
CA GLY A 74 -5.87 -11.01 -6.26
C GLY A 74 -6.81 -9.80 -6.32
N SER A 75 -7.27 -9.28 -5.19
CA SER A 75 -8.08 -8.06 -5.15
C SER A 75 -7.26 -6.82 -5.50
N ARG A 76 -7.88 -5.87 -6.18
CA ARG A 76 -7.24 -4.64 -6.64
C ARG A 76 -7.45 -3.52 -5.63
N SER A 77 -6.38 -2.79 -5.30
CA SER A 77 -6.47 -1.61 -4.45
C SER A 77 -5.34 -0.62 -4.73
N PHE A 78 -5.43 0.58 -4.16
CA PHE A 78 -4.26 1.47 -4.06
C PHE A 78 -3.35 1.00 -2.93
N CYS A 79 -2.03 1.09 -3.15
CA CYS A 79 -1.02 0.76 -2.14
C CYS A 79 0.07 1.83 -2.09
N GLY A 80 0.08 2.64 -1.03
CA GLY A 80 1.07 3.70 -0.84
C GLY A 80 2.51 3.17 -0.69
N ASN A 81 2.71 2.02 -0.03
CA ASN A 81 4.00 1.36 0.08
C ASN A 81 4.46 0.83 -1.28
N GLY A 82 3.56 0.17 -2.02
CA GLY A 82 3.82 -0.30 -3.38
C GLY A 82 4.16 0.83 -4.34
N SER A 83 3.48 1.97 -4.25
CA SER A 83 3.78 3.16 -5.06
C SER A 83 5.19 3.70 -4.80
N ARG A 84 5.61 3.76 -3.53
CA ARG A 84 6.99 4.16 -3.17
C ARG A 84 8.02 3.18 -3.68
N VAL A 85 7.74 1.89 -3.56
CA VAL A 85 8.60 0.82 -4.08
C VAL A 85 8.72 0.90 -5.60
N LEU A 86 7.60 1.03 -6.32
CA LEU A 86 7.63 1.16 -7.78
C LEU A 86 8.42 2.40 -8.22
N PHE A 87 8.20 3.55 -7.61
CA PHE A 87 8.98 4.75 -7.92
C PHE A 87 10.48 4.56 -7.68
N ALA A 88 10.86 4.00 -6.52
CA ALA A 88 12.27 3.70 -6.22
C ALA A 88 12.89 2.74 -7.25
N PHE A 89 12.14 1.72 -7.67
CA PHE A 89 12.54 0.79 -8.72
C PHE A 89 12.73 1.47 -10.06
N LEU A 90 11.74 2.24 -10.54
CA LEU A 90 11.80 2.95 -11.83
C LEU A 90 12.96 3.96 -11.86
N ARG A 91 13.18 4.66 -10.76
CA ARG A 91 14.32 5.56 -10.56
C ARG A 91 15.66 4.81 -10.62
N ALA A 92 15.77 3.68 -9.94
CA ALA A 92 16.99 2.86 -9.94
C ALA A 92 17.31 2.26 -11.32
N LYS A 93 16.27 1.97 -12.12
CA LYS A 93 16.42 1.55 -13.53
C LYS A 93 16.72 2.70 -14.47
N GLY A 94 16.61 3.94 -14.03
CA GLY A 94 16.73 5.12 -14.90
C GLY A 94 15.56 5.31 -15.87
N TRP A 95 14.42 4.71 -15.56
CA TRP A 95 13.21 4.76 -16.40
C TRP A 95 12.27 5.92 -16.04
N MET A 96 12.45 6.52 -14.88
CA MET A 96 11.78 7.74 -14.45
C MET A 96 12.83 8.77 -14.00
N GLU A 97 12.46 10.06 -13.99
CA GLU A 97 13.34 11.12 -13.53
C GLU A 97 13.71 10.95 -12.05
N LEU A 98 14.92 11.41 -11.69
CA LEU A 98 15.46 11.25 -10.34
C LEU A 98 14.65 12.01 -9.29
N GLU A 99 14.07 13.14 -9.67
CA GLU A 99 13.29 14.02 -8.81
C GLU A 99 11.89 13.47 -8.54
N GLY A 100 11.28 12.80 -9.55
CA GLY A 100 9.94 12.24 -9.43
C GLY A 100 9.17 12.18 -10.74
N GLY A 101 7.86 11.94 -10.62
CA GLY A 101 6.93 11.81 -11.74
C GLY A 101 5.50 11.54 -11.24
N VAL A 102 4.73 10.81 -12.04
CA VAL A 102 3.34 10.47 -11.72
C VAL A 102 3.12 8.97 -11.88
N LEU A 103 2.51 8.35 -10.88
CA LEU A 103 1.94 7.00 -10.96
C LEU A 103 0.43 7.10 -11.07
N HIS A 104 -0.15 6.39 -12.03
CA HIS A 104 -1.59 6.25 -12.17
C HIS A 104 -2.01 4.89 -11.64
N ALA A 105 -2.73 4.90 -10.53
CA ALA A 105 -3.29 3.72 -9.88
C ALA A 105 -4.80 3.63 -10.08
N CYS A 106 -5.43 2.63 -9.49
CA CYS A 106 -6.88 2.38 -9.66
C CYS A 106 -7.77 3.51 -9.14
N ASP A 107 -7.29 4.31 -8.18
CA ASP A 107 -8.00 5.45 -7.57
C ASP A 107 -7.62 6.80 -8.16
N GLY A 108 -6.61 6.87 -9.04
CA GLY A 108 -6.22 8.10 -9.72
C GLY A 108 -4.73 8.31 -9.90
N ALA A 109 -4.36 9.57 -10.07
CA ALA A 109 -2.98 9.99 -10.30
C ALA A 109 -2.30 10.43 -9.00
N HIS A 110 -1.13 9.90 -8.72
CA HIS A 110 -0.33 10.18 -7.55
C HIS A 110 1.02 10.74 -7.95
N ALA A 111 1.32 11.96 -7.51
CA ALA A 111 2.66 12.49 -7.67
C ALA A 111 3.63 11.71 -6.78
N VAL A 112 4.77 11.33 -7.35
CA VAL A 112 5.87 10.70 -6.60
C VAL A 112 7.10 11.57 -6.71
N LYS A 113 7.86 11.65 -5.62
CA LYS A 113 9.10 12.42 -5.58
C LYS A 113 10.14 11.78 -4.66
N TRP A 114 11.40 12.10 -4.92
CA TRP A 114 12.48 11.73 -4.02
C TRP A 114 12.66 12.80 -2.95
N HIS A 115 12.60 12.41 -1.68
CA HIS A 115 12.88 13.30 -0.56
C HIS A 115 14.39 13.28 -0.28
N ALA A 116 15.10 14.29 -0.76
CA ALA A 116 16.55 14.29 -0.78
C ALA A 116 17.20 14.25 0.61
N GLU A 117 16.61 14.93 1.60
CA GLU A 117 17.15 14.96 2.97
C GLU A 117 16.99 13.63 3.72
N LEU A 118 15.90 12.93 3.49
CA LEU A 118 15.62 11.63 4.11
C LEU A 118 16.07 10.45 3.25
N GLU A 119 16.44 10.72 2.01
CA GLU A 119 16.83 9.71 1.01
C GLU A 119 15.75 8.63 0.79
N VAL A 120 14.48 9.01 0.80
CA VAL A 120 13.35 8.10 0.64
C VAL A 120 12.38 8.55 -0.46
N PRO A 121 11.67 7.60 -1.09
CA PRO A 121 10.56 7.92 -1.98
C PRO A 121 9.36 8.43 -1.18
N ALA A 122 8.69 9.46 -1.68
CA ALA A 122 7.42 9.97 -1.19
C ALA A 122 6.35 9.85 -2.26
N VAL A 123 5.13 9.56 -1.86
CA VAL A 123 3.93 9.52 -2.71
C VAL A 123 2.89 10.47 -2.15
N GLN A 124 2.25 11.23 -3.03
CA GLN A 124 1.09 12.05 -2.68
C GLN A 124 -0.15 11.15 -2.63
N LEU A 125 -0.77 11.06 -1.48
CA LEU A 125 -2.08 10.41 -1.34
C LEU A 125 -3.19 11.34 -1.83
N MET A 126 -4.35 10.77 -2.15
CA MET A 126 -5.55 11.55 -2.45
C MET A 126 -5.99 12.33 -1.21
N ASP A 127 -6.67 13.46 -1.41
CA ASP A 127 -7.27 14.21 -0.32
C ASP A 127 -8.36 13.34 0.35
N VAL A 128 -8.31 13.28 1.66
CA VAL A 128 -9.24 12.47 2.46
C VAL A 128 -10.14 13.36 3.30
N ASN A 129 -11.35 12.89 3.56
CA ASN A 129 -12.23 13.54 4.52
C ASN A 129 -11.64 13.42 5.93
N PRO A 130 -11.92 14.39 6.82
CA PRO A 130 -11.53 14.27 8.22
C PRO A 130 -12.03 12.97 8.83
N PRO A 131 -11.29 12.39 9.78
CA PRO A 131 -11.75 11.23 10.51
C PRO A 131 -13.12 11.46 11.16
N ILE A 132 -13.96 10.45 11.14
CA ILE A 132 -15.25 10.44 11.84
C ILE A 132 -15.17 9.50 13.04
N LYS A 133 -16.02 9.71 14.04
CA LYS A 133 -16.11 8.75 15.15
C LYS A 133 -16.56 7.40 14.63
N ALA A 134 -15.77 6.38 14.89
CA ALA A 134 -16.19 5.01 14.61
C ALA A 134 -17.38 4.65 15.51
N PRO A 135 -18.29 3.80 15.03
CA PRO A 135 -19.40 3.38 15.86
C PRO A 135 -18.93 2.80 17.20
N HIS A 136 -19.55 3.22 18.30
CA HIS A 136 -19.14 2.86 19.67
C HIS A 136 -19.11 1.35 19.96
N TRP A 137 -19.81 0.57 19.15
CA TRP A 137 -19.80 -0.89 19.23
C TRP A 137 -18.57 -1.53 18.54
N ALA A 138 -17.82 -0.76 17.79
CA ALA A 138 -16.59 -1.22 17.12
C ALA A 138 -15.36 -1.11 18.02
N SER A 139 -15.44 -0.35 19.11
CA SER A 139 -14.32 -0.09 20.00
C SER A 139 -14.48 -0.77 21.35
N SER A 140 -13.40 -1.34 21.84
CA SER A 140 -13.35 -1.90 23.21
C SER A 140 -13.02 -0.84 24.27
N SER A 141 -12.37 0.25 23.87
CA SER A 141 -12.03 1.40 24.73
C SER A 141 -13.14 2.47 24.75
N GLY A 142 -14.08 2.40 23.80
CA GLY A 142 -15.11 3.42 23.59
C GLY A 142 -14.60 4.67 22.86
N LEU A 143 -13.32 4.71 22.49
CA LEU A 143 -12.68 5.80 21.76
C LEU A 143 -12.06 5.26 20.48
N SER A 144 -12.76 5.41 19.39
CA SER A 144 -12.25 5.05 18.07
C SER A 144 -12.71 6.02 17.00
N ASP A 145 -11.88 6.17 15.99
CA ASP A 145 -12.16 6.97 14.81
C ASP A 145 -12.08 6.09 13.55
N PHE A 146 -12.70 6.55 12.47
CA PHE A 146 -12.65 5.91 11.17
C PHE A 146 -12.20 6.93 10.14
N VAL A 147 -11.32 6.54 9.24
CA VAL A 147 -10.91 7.32 8.08
C VAL A 147 -10.74 6.42 6.86
N ASP A 148 -11.20 6.89 5.72
CA ASP A 148 -10.94 6.24 4.45
C ASP A 148 -9.88 7.06 3.69
N THR A 149 -8.74 6.44 3.46
CA THR A 149 -7.59 7.04 2.75
C THR A 149 -7.44 6.50 1.32
N GLY A 150 -8.52 5.93 0.74
CA GLY A 150 -8.49 5.02 -0.40
C GLY A 150 -8.38 3.56 0.03
N SER A 151 -8.15 3.36 1.32
CA SER A 151 -8.27 2.12 2.06
C SER A 151 -8.89 2.45 3.41
N PRO A 152 -9.93 1.71 3.88
CA PRO A 152 -10.61 2.02 5.13
C PRO A 152 -9.73 1.68 6.34
N HIS A 153 -9.67 2.60 7.29
CA HIS A 153 -8.91 2.48 8.54
C HIS A 153 -9.81 2.69 9.76
N HIS A 154 -9.76 1.77 10.70
CA HIS A 154 -10.28 1.90 12.05
C HIS A 154 -9.14 2.26 12.99
N ILE A 155 -9.23 3.42 13.63
CA ILE A 155 -8.24 3.92 14.57
C ILE A 155 -8.76 3.66 15.98
N GLU A 156 -8.11 2.77 16.70
CA GLU A 156 -8.42 2.47 18.11
C GLU A 156 -7.44 3.23 19.00
N TRP A 157 -7.97 4.10 19.85
CA TRP A 157 -7.16 4.85 20.81
C TRP A 157 -6.88 4.02 22.05
N ILE A 158 -5.59 3.87 22.38
CA ILE A 158 -5.14 3.12 23.57
C ILE A 158 -4.25 3.99 24.44
N GLU A 159 -4.02 3.55 25.69
CA GLU A 159 -3.12 4.25 26.59
C GLU A 159 -1.65 4.02 26.22
N PRO A 160 -0.77 5.02 26.32
CA PRO A 160 0.64 4.89 25.91
C PRO A 160 1.40 3.75 26.59
N ASN A 161 1.04 3.42 27.83
CA ASN A 161 1.67 2.34 28.60
C ASN A 161 1.21 0.93 28.15
N GLU A 162 0.18 0.83 27.33
CA GLU A 162 -0.31 -0.45 26.82
C GLU A 162 0.39 -0.86 25.52
N LEU A 163 0.96 0.09 24.76
CA LEU A 163 1.49 -0.12 23.40
C LEU A 163 2.51 -1.26 23.29
N GLU A 164 3.47 -1.35 24.24
CA GLU A 164 4.55 -2.33 24.17
C GLU A 164 4.09 -3.78 24.39
N ALA A 165 3.01 -3.98 25.14
CA ALA A 165 2.49 -5.29 25.50
C ALA A 165 1.17 -5.61 24.78
N PHE A 166 0.76 -4.77 23.83
CA PHE A 166 -0.55 -4.86 23.22
C PHE A 166 -0.63 -6.02 22.22
N ASP A 167 -1.66 -6.85 22.35
CA ASP A 167 -1.92 -7.95 21.40
C ASP A 167 -2.59 -7.38 20.14
N VAL A 168 -1.77 -6.75 19.31
CA VAL A 168 -2.18 -6.12 18.03
C VAL A 168 -2.89 -7.13 17.12
N PHE A 169 -2.37 -8.36 17.04
CA PHE A 169 -2.89 -9.35 16.12
C PHE A 169 -4.31 -9.80 16.49
N SER A 170 -4.53 -10.30 17.70
CA SER A 170 -5.85 -10.83 18.10
C SER A 170 -6.89 -9.71 18.16
N ARG A 171 -6.50 -8.52 18.66
CA ARG A 171 -7.40 -7.37 18.76
C ARG A 171 -7.74 -6.82 17.37
N GLY A 172 -6.75 -6.65 16.51
CA GLY A 172 -6.95 -6.19 15.14
C GLY A 172 -7.83 -7.15 14.34
N GLN A 173 -7.58 -8.45 14.44
CA GLN A 173 -8.43 -9.46 13.80
C GLN A 173 -9.88 -9.40 14.30
N GLY A 174 -10.08 -9.21 15.62
CA GLY A 174 -11.40 -9.09 16.21
C GLY A 174 -12.18 -7.88 15.71
N ILE A 175 -11.52 -6.74 15.48
CA ILE A 175 -12.15 -5.54 14.92
C ILE A 175 -12.38 -5.71 13.41
N ARG A 176 -11.35 -6.14 12.67
CA ARG A 176 -11.42 -6.30 11.21
C ARG A 176 -12.56 -7.19 10.75
N ASN A 177 -12.83 -8.26 11.49
CA ASN A 177 -13.83 -9.27 11.12
C ASN A 177 -15.23 -8.97 11.65
N GLN A 178 -15.48 -7.78 12.19
CA GLN A 178 -16.83 -7.40 12.62
C GLN A 178 -17.79 -7.30 11.42
N ALA A 179 -19.04 -7.65 11.63
CA ALA A 179 -20.04 -7.76 10.56
C ALA A 179 -20.23 -6.49 9.72
N HIS A 180 -20.02 -5.31 10.30
CA HIS A 180 -20.17 -4.06 9.57
C HIS A 180 -18.98 -3.68 8.69
N TYR A 181 -17.85 -4.33 8.88
CA TYR A 181 -16.70 -4.24 7.97
C TYR A 181 -16.69 -5.36 6.92
N ALA A 182 -17.62 -6.30 6.99
CA ALA A 182 -17.75 -7.36 6.00
C ALA A 182 -18.31 -6.84 4.66
N PRO A 183 -17.94 -7.45 3.52
CA PRO A 183 -17.01 -8.58 3.43
C PRO A 183 -15.54 -8.20 3.41
N ASP A 184 -15.17 -6.94 3.15
CA ASP A 184 -13.81 -6.52 2.77
C ASP A 184 -12.90 -6.33 3.98
N GLY A 185 -13.48 -6.18 5.18
CA GLY A 185 -12.74 -5.89 6.39
C GLY A 185 -12.28 -4.42 6.46
N VAL A 186 -11.38 -4.13 7.40
CA VAL A 186 -10.82 -2.79 7.65
C VAL A 186 -9.37 -2.93 8.10
N ASN A 187 -8.52 -1.96 7.79
CA ASN A 187 -7.23 -1.83 8.44
C ASN A 187 -7.43 -1.33 9.88
N VAL A 188 -6.67 -1.85 10.82
CA VAL A 188 -6.83 -1.49 12.24
C VAL A 188 -5.51 -0.94 12.75
N ASP A 189 -5.55 0.31 13.20
CA ASP A 189 -4.41 1.03 13.75
C ASP A 189 -4.63 1.28 15.25
N PHE A 190 -3.68 0.88 16.08
CA PHE A 190 -3.70 1.18 17.50
C PHE A 190 -2.80 2.37 17.79
N VAL A 191 -3.38 3.45 18.30
CA VAL A 191 -2.71 4.74 18.42
C VAL A 191 -2.79 5.27 19.86
N ALA A 192 -1.67 5.76 20.36
CA ALA A 192 -1.59 6.43 21.65
C ALA A 192 -1.10 7.87 21.51
N CYS A 193 -1.61 8.77 22.37
CA CYS A 193 -1.10 10.12 22.49
C CYS A 193 0.14 10.10 23.41
N SER A 194 1.32 10.30 22.83
CA SER A 194 2.57 10.40 23.60
C SER A 194 2.94 11.84 24.01
N GLY A 195 2.14 12.82 23.57
CA GLY A 195 2.32 14.24 23.89
C GLY A 195 1.29 15.15 23.22
N PRO A 196 1.30 16.46 23.45
CA PRO A 196 0.28 17.40 22.95
C PRO A 196 0.14 17.45 21.43
N ALA A 197 1.16 17.01 20.70
CA ALA A 197 1.17 16.96 19.23
C ALA A 197 1.98 15.74 18.73
N ALA A 198 2.05 14.67 19.53
CA ALA A 198 2.80 13.46 19.22
C ALA A 198 1.91 12.23 19.38
N LEU A 199 1.88 11.42 18.31
CA LEU A 199 1.22 10.12 18.29
C LEU A 199 2.28 9.01 18.22
N GLN A 200 1.96 7.87 18.78
CA GLN A 200 2.72 6.64 18.70
C GLN A 200 1.78 5.53 18.24
N MET A 201 2.25 4.67 17.34
CA MET A 201 1.48 3.61 16.70
C MET A 201 2.28 2.30 16.76
#